data_daa6e4b7165eb8a65d196425fe05f0ff
#
_entry.id   daa6e4b7165eb8a65d196425fe05f0ff
#
_cell.length_a   1.000
_cell.length_b   1.000
_cell.length_c   1.000
_cell.angle_alpha   90.00
_cell.angle_beta   90.00
_cell.angle_gamma   90.00
#
_symmetry.space_group_name_H-M   'P 1'
#
loop_
_entity.id
_entity.type
_entity.pdbx_description
1 polymer ?
#
loop_
_entity_poly.entity_id
_entity_poly.type
_entity_poly.pdbx_seq_one_letter_code
_entity_poly.pdbx_strand_id
1 'polypeptide(L)'
;PVIKSSQENEATIKEATIEKNILINSGEFDGLNFNEAFEAIEEKAKALNCGSRETNFRLRDWGVSRQRYWGAPIPVLSDGEKNFHAKDLPVELPSKVEFEGVSSPLKNMPDFLNVNQEGKALIRETDTFDTFFESSWYYARFASFDNHDSMLDDRANYWLPVDQYVGGIEHAVLHLLYSRFFFRCMRDMGLVEGDEPFTNLLCQGMVLKDGAKMSKSKGNTVDPE
;
A
#
# COMPACT_ATOMS: atom_id res chain seq x y z
N PRO A 1 -12.57 24.16 31.10
CA PRO A 1 -12.78 23.11 30.15
C PRO A 1 -13.64 23.61 28.98
N VAL A 2 -13.45 23.04 27.81
CA VAL A 2 -14.22 23.35 26.59
C VAL A 2 -15.27 22.27 26.27
N ILE A 3 -15.31 21.21 27.08
CA ILE A 3 -16.26 20.11 26.94
C ILE A 3 -16.97 19.91 28.27
N LYS A 4 -18.28 19.67 28.22
CA LYS A 4 -19.09 19.35 29.41
C LYS A 4 -18.68 17.97 29.91
N SER A 5 -18.37 17.85 31.22
CA SER A 5 -18.09 16.53 31.82
C SER A 5 -19.38 15.70 31.90
N SER A 6 -19.26 14.41 31.68
CA SER A 6 -20.34 13.42 31.92
C SER A 6 -20.58 13.19 33.43
N GLN A 7 -19.64 13.60 34.29
CA GLN A 7 -19.77 13.52 35.72
C GLN A 7 -20.26 14.87 36.26
N GLU A 8 -21.27 14.90 37.11
CA GLU A 8 -22.01 16.07 37.60
C GLU A 8 -21.22 17.14 38.40
N ASN A 9 -19.92 16.99 38.58
CA ASN A 9 -19.09 17.97 39.24
C ASN A 9 -18.29 18.79 38.22
N GLU A 10 -18.78 19.99 37.94
CA GLU A 10 -18.20 21.02 37.05
C GLU A 10 -16.78 21.49 37.39
N ALA A 11 -16.22 21.04 38.47
CA ALA A 11 -14.92 21.50 38.95
C ALA A 11 -13.79 20.58 38.49
N THR A 12 -13.12 21.02 37.45
CA THR A 12 -11.78 20.58 37.08
C THR A 12 -11.65 19.25 36.36
N ILE A 13 -11.79 19.26 35.02
CA ILE A 13 -11.08 18.29 34.19
C ILE A 13 -9.57 18.59 34.39
N LYS A 14 -8.91 17.77 35.20
CA LYS A 14 -7.46 17.86 35.47
C LYS A 14 -6.63 17.09 34.45
N GLU A 15 -7.27 16.23 33.70
CA GLU A 15 -6.64 15.34 32.71
C GLU A 15 -7.26 15.53 31.32
N ALA A 16 -6.51 15.19 30.28
CA ALA A 16 -7.03 15.22 28.93
C ALA A 16 -8.15 14.19 28.77
N THR A 17 -9.25 14.58 28.13
CA THR A 17 -10.39 13.70 27.84
C THR A 17 -10.51 13.43 26.36
N ILE A 18 -10.96 12.22 26.02
CA ILE A 18 -11.33 11.79 24.67
C ILE A 18 -12.86 11.74 24.48
N GLU A 19 -13.63 12.12 25.48
CA GLU A 19 -15.09 12.13 25.42
C GLU A 19 -15.57 13.14 24.37
N LYS A 20 -16.47 12.68 23.50
CA LYS A 20 -17.14 13.52 22.49
C LYS A 20 -18.45 14.06 23.06
N ASN A 21 -18.35 15.10 23.84
CA ASN A 21 -19.49 15.69 24.57
C ASN A 21 -19.80 17.10 24.04
N ILE A 22 -20.78 17.76 24.66
CA ILE A 22 -21.26 19.09 24.28
C ILE A 22 -20.18 20.14 24.62
N LEU A 23 -19.97 21.07 23.67
CA LEU A 23 -19.06 22.19 23.89
C LEU A 23 -19.62 23.20 24.89
N ILE A 24 -18.72 23.74 25.72
CA ILE A 24 -18.96 24.83 26.67
C ILE A 24 -17.77 25.78 26.64
N ASN A 25 -17.96 27.01 27.00
CA ASN A 25 -16.93 28.07 27.02
C ASN A 25 -16.21 28.22 25.65
N SER A 26 -16.94 27.99 24.58
CA SER A 26 -16.47 28.00 23.19
C SER A 26 -17.18 29.06 22.35
N GLY A 27 -17.82 30.05 23.02
CA GLY A 27 -18.50 31.18 22.40
C GLY A 27 -19.68 30.73 21.53
N GLU A 28 -19.67 31.06 20.25
CA GLU A 28 -20.75 30.74 19.33
C GLU A 28 -20.94 29.22 19.07
N PHE A 29 -19.99 28.39 19.50
CA PHE A 29 -20.07 26.94 19.39
C PHE A 29 -20.61 26.25 20.65
N ASP A 30 -20.98 27.02 21.67
CA ASP A 30 -21.54 26.48 22.92
C ASP A 30 -22.85 25.73 22.66
N GLY A 31 -23.02 24.59 23.29
CA GLY A 31 -24.20 23.76 23.18
C GLY A 31 -24.18 22.77 21.99
N LEU A 32 -23.22 22.88 21.10
CA LEU A 32 -23.08 21.96 19.98
C LEU A 32 -22.48 20.63 20.43
N ASN A 33 -22.95 19.53 19.86
CA ASN A 33 -22.29 18.25 19.99
C ASN A 33 -21.03 18.17 19.10
N PHE A 34 -20.23 17.11 19.23
CA PHE A 34 -18.95 16.98 18.54
C PHE A 34 -19.06 17.13 17.01
N ASN A 35 -20.08 16.53 16.37
CA ASN A 35 -20.20 16.58 14.92
C ASN A 35 -20.69 17.95 14.44
N GLU A 36 -21.69 18.51 15.09
CA GLU A 36 -22.21 19.85 14.81
C GLU A 36 -21.12 20.91 14.98
N ALA A 37 -20.34 20.81 16.06
CA ALA A 37 -19.24 21.71 16.32
C ALA A 37 -18.14 21.61 15.27
N PHE A 38 -17.83 20.38 14.84
CA PHE A 38 -16.81 20.14 13.80
C PHE A 38 -17.19 20.82 12.48
N GLU A 39 -18.45 20.70 12.06
CA GLU A 39 -18.96 21.34 10.84
C GLU A 39 -19.01 22.87 10.96
N ALA A 40 -19.52 23.40 12.07
CA ALA A 40 -19.61 24.84 12.29
C ALA A 40 -18.22 25.51 12.34
N ILE A 41 -17.25 24.85 12.99
CA ILE A 41 -15.86 25.34 13.05
C ILE A 41 -15.20 25.28 11.67
N GLU A 42 -15.46 24.21 10.88
CA GLU A 42 -14.95 24.10 9.52
C GLU A 42 -15.49 25.24 8.63
N GLU A 43 -16.80 25.51 8.67
CA GLU A 43 -17.41 26.60 7.92
C GLU A 43 -16.81 27.96 8.29
N LYS A 44 -16.66 28.22 9.59
CA LYS A 44 -16.02 29.45 10.07
C LYS A 44 -14.56 29.58 9.62
N ALA A 45 -13.80 28.50 9.72
CA ALA A 45 -12.39 28.49 9.29
C ALA A 45 -12.25 28.76 7.79
N LYS A 46 -13.15 28.20 6.97
CA LYS A 46 -13.22 28.48 5.53
C LYS A 46 -13.61 29.94 5.26
N ALA A 47 -14.63 30.46 5.95
CA ALA A 47 -15.07 31.86 5.78
C ALA A 47 -13.98 32.87 6.13
N LEU A 48 -13.17 32.56 7.12
CA LEU A 48 -12.01 33.37 7.54
C LEU A 48 -10.74 33.09 6.71
N ASN A 49 -10.79 32.14 5.79
CA ASN A 49 -9.65 31.66 4.99
C ASN A 49 -8.41 31.30 5.85
N CYS A 50 -8.66 30.67 7.02
CA CYS A 50 -7.62 30.29 7.98
C CYS A 50 -7.53 28.78 8.23
N GLY A 51 -8.36 27.97 7.58
CA GLY A 51 -8.34 26.50 7.71
C GLY A 51 -9.36 25.79 6.84
N SER A 52 -9.15 24.48 6.71
CA SER A 52 -10.05 23.57 5.99
C SER A 52 -9.98 22.18 6.64
N ARG A 53 -10.99 21.36 6.34
CA ARG A 53 -10.94 19.94 6.75
C ARG A 53 -9.83 19.22 6.00
N GLU A 54 -9.05 18.46 6.73
CA GLU A 54 -8.03 17.57 6.19
C GLU A 54 -8.24 16.15 6.69
N THR A 55 -8.12 15.18 5.80
CA THR A 55 -8.19 13.77 6.16
C THR A 55 -6.79 13.17 6.15
N ASN A 56 -6.30 12.82 7.35
CA ASN A 56 -5.01 12.16 7.50
C ASN A 56 -5.21 10.65 7.61
N PHE A 57 -4.54 9.90 6.74
CA PHE A 57 -4.57 8.44 6.78
C PHE A 57 -3.49 7.93 7.74
N ARG A 58 -3.85 6.93 8.56
CA ARG A 58 -2.90 6.24 9.46
C ARG A 58 -2.05 5.19 8.76
N LEU A 59 -1.78 5.37 7.48
CA LEU A 59 -0.92 4.52 6.69
C LEU A 59 0.40 5.25 6.48
N ARG A 60 1.51 4.62 6.87
CA ARG A 60 2.85 5.15 6.59
C ARG A 60 3.25 4.77 5.18
N ASP A 61 4.06 5.61 4.56
CA ASP A 61 4.71 5.28 3.29
C ASP A 61 5.55 4.02 3.46
N TRP A 62 5.60 3.22 2.41
CA TRP A 62 6.45 2.03 2.35
C TRP A 62 7.23 2.01 1.05
N GLY A 63 8.48 1.54 1.12
CA GLY A 63 9.34 1.41 -0.05
C GLY A 63 8.96 0.17 -0.87
N VAL A 64 8.83 0.35 -2.18
CA VAL A 64 8.52 -0.74 -3.12
C VAL A 64 9.77 -1.36 -3.73
N SER A 65 10.93 -0.75 -3.59
CA SER A 65 12.20 -1.21 -4.15
C SER A 65 12.97 -2.13 -3.20
N ARG A 66 13.71 -3.08 -3.78
CA ARG A 66 14.59 -4.01 -3.06
C ARG A 66 15.95 -4.09 -3.75
N GLN A 67 17.01 -4.05 -2.95
CA GLN A 67 18.40 -4.11 -3.38
C GLN A 67 18.81 -5.55 -3.64
N ARG A 68 18.23 -6.16 -4.66
CA ARG A 68 18.49 -7.56 -5.05
C ARG A 68 18.40 -7.72 -6.55
N TYR A 69 19.10 -8.73 -7.07
CA TYR A 69 19.10 -9.05 -8.49
C TYR A 69 17.76 -9.56 -9.00
N TRP A 70 17.17 -10.53 -8.30
CA TRP A 70 15.93 -11.16 -8.73
C TRP A 70 14.69 -10.34 -8.33
N GLY A 71 13.72 -10.33 -9.18
CA GLY A 71 12.45 -9.59 -9.06
C GLY A 71 12.11 -8.85 -10.34
N ALA A 72 10.98 -8.17 -10.38
CA ALA A 72 10.61 -7.33 -11.50
C ALA A 72 11.47 -6.06 -11.52
N PRO A 73 12.20 -5.74 -12.61
CA PRO A 73 12.96 -4.52 -12.73
C PRO A 73 12.07 -3.28 -12.67
N ILE A 74 12.57 -2.22 -12.05
CA ILE A 74 11.87 -0.94 -12.00
C ILE A 74 12.19 -0.17 -13.30
N PRO A 75 11.19 0.18 -14.14
CA PRO A 75 11.41 0.77 -15.45
C PRO A 75 11.68 2.29 -15.37
N VAL A 76 12.68 2.66 -14.60
CA VAL A 76 13.06 4.04 -14.34
C VAL A 76 14.52 4.28 -14.72
N LEU A 77 14.78 5.42 -15.34
CA LEU A 77 16.09 5.94 -15.70
C LEU A 77 16.30 7.28 -15.02
N SER A 78 17.55 7.67 -14.74
CA SER A 78 17.87 8.94 -14.09
C SER A 78 19.06 9.62 -14.76
N ASP A 79 19.06 10.94 -14.83
CA ASP A 79 20.23 11.76 -15.19
C ASP A 79 20.98 12.30 -13.96
N GLY A 80 20.56 11.86 -12.74
CA GLY A 80 21.08 12.33 -11.47
C GLY A 80 20.26 13.45 -10.82
N GLU A 81 19.44 14.16 -11.58
CA GLU A 81 18.54 15.22 -11.09
C GLU A 81 17.07 14.84 -11.26
N LYS A 82 16.74 14.18 -12.36
CA LYS A 82 15.36 13.82 -12.74
C LYS A 82 15.25 12.36 -13.09
N ASN A 83 14.05 11.83 -12.87
CA ASN A 83 13.69 10.47 -13.25
C ASN A 83 12.85 10.47 -14.53
N PHE A 84 13.06 9.45 -15.35
CA PHE A 84 12.41 9.24 -16.64
C PHE A 84 11.87 7.82 -16.71
N HIS A 85 10.79 7.61 -17.44
CA HIS A 85 10.32 6.28 -17.77
C HIS A 85 11.26 5.62 -18.81
N ALA A 86 11.58 4.35 -18.60
CA ALA A 86 12.22 3.55 -19.64
C ALA A 86 11.24 3.37 -20.80
N LYS A 87 11.66 3.67 -22.03
CA LYS A 87 10.84 3.49 -23.24
C LYS A 87 11.01 2.11 -23.86
N ASP A 88 12.18 1.52 -23.63
CA ASP A 88 12.49 0.15 -24.08
C ASP A 88 11.96 -0.82 -23.02
N LEU A 89 10.82 -1.45 -23.32
CA LEU A 89 10.09 -2.36 -22.45
C LEU A 89 9.84 -3.70 -23.17
N PRO A 90 9.85 -4.82 -22.43
CA PRO A 90 10.11 -4.94 -20.98
C PRO A 90 11.58 -4.73 -20.63
N VAL A 91 11.87 -4.23 -19.43
CA VAL A 91 13.22 -4.20 -18.89
C VAL A 91 13.61 -5.62 -18.49
N GLU A 92 14.55 -6.21 -19.20
CA GLU A 92 15.02 -7.58 -18.93
C GLU A 92 16.24 -7.58 -18.00
N LEU A 93 16.26 -8.50 -17.04
CA LEU A 93 17.44 -8.73 -16.22
C LEU A 93 18.51 -9.48 -17.00
N PRO A 94 19.81 -9.16 -16.82
CA PRO A 94 20.89 -9.87 -17.46
C PRO A 94 20.86 -11.36 -17.09
N SER A 95 20.99 -12.26 -18.08
CA SER A 95 20.97 -13.70 -17.85
C SER A 95 22.29 -14.27 -17.33
N LYS A 96 23.41 -13.56 -17.56
CA LYS A 96 24.73 -13.94 -17.08
C LYS A 96 25.19 -12.95 -16.02
N VAL A 97 25.21 -13.41 -14.79
CA VAL A 97 25.53 -12.58 -13.64
C VAL A 97 26.49 -13.30 -12.72
N GLU A 98 27.56 -12.62 -12.34
CA GLU A 98 28.46 -13.08 -11.29
C GLU A 98 28.10 -12.42 -9.97
N PHE A 99 27.91 -13.22 -8.94
CA PHE A 99 27.54 -12.73 -7.61
C PHE A 99 28.79 -12.57 -6.76
N GLU A 100 29.10 -11.35 -6.41
CA GLU A 100 30.19 -11.01 -5.47
C GLU A 100 29.58 -10.46 -4.17
N GLY A 101 29.53 -11.30 -3.14
CA GLY A 101 29.00 -10.91 -1.83
C GLY A 101 27.47 -10.84 -1.76
N VAL A 102 26.95 -9.90 -0.96
CA VAL A 102 25.50 -9.76 -0.66
C VAL A 102 24.80 -8.63 -1.42
N SER A 103 25.54 -7.80 -2.15
CA SER A 103 24.96 -6.69 -2.91
C SER A 103 24.43 -7.13 -4.26
N SER A 104 23.44 -6.39 -4.78
CA SER A 104 22.93 -6.64 -6.14
C SER A 104 24.03 -6.42 -7.17
N PRO A 105 24.32 -7.40 -8.03
CA PRO A 105 25.35 -7.31 -9.07
C PRO A 105 25.01 -6.28 -10.15
N LEU A 106 23.76 -5.89 -10.31
CA LEU A 106 23.30 -4.93 -11.34
C LEU A 106 24.00 -3.57 -11.25
N LYS A 107 24.42 -3.18 -10.03
CA LYS A 107 25.17 -1.93 -9.80
C LYS A 107 26.56 -1.92 -10.46
N ASN A 108 27.10 -3.09 -10.73
CA ASN A 108 28.44 -3.28 -11.29
C ASN A 108 28.41 -3.71 -12.77
N MET A 109 27.24 -3.64 -13.42
CA MET A 109 27.05 -4.07 -14.83
C MET A 109 26.83 -2.87 -15.76
N PRO A 110 27.87 -2.33 -16.38
CA PRO A 110 27.78 -1.13 -17.22
C PRO A 110 26.77 -1.26 -18.35
N ASP A 111 26.66 -2.44 -18.96
CA ASP A 111 25.75 -2.72 -20.08
C ASP A 111 24.27 -2.68 -19.64
N PHE A 112 23.99 -2.97 -18.39
CA PHE A 112 22.64 -2.83 -17.81
C PHE A 112 22.37 -1.41 -17.33
N LEU A 113 23.39 -0.78 -16.72
CA LEU A 113 23.28 0.55 -16.09
C LEU A 113 23.12 1.67 -17.11
N ASN A 114 24.00 1.68 -18.14
CA ASN A 114 24.12 2.84 -19.03
C ASN A 114 23.13 2.71 -20.18
N VAL A 115 22.20 3.64 -20.26
CA VAL A 115 21.15 3.68 -21.28
C VAL A 115 21.25 5.00 -22.05
N ASN A 116 21.21 4.94 -23.36
CA ASN A 116 21.02 6.12 -24.19
C ASN A 116 19.55 6.15 -24.67
N GLN A 117 18.79 7.10 -24.16
CA GLN A 117 17.41 7.29 -24.56
C GLN A 117 17.23 8.67 -25.16
N GLU A 118 16.86 8.74 -26.44
CA GLU A 118 16.64 9.99 -27.17
C GLU A 118 17.84 10.95 -27.14
N GLY A 119 19.05 10.37 -27.22
CA GLY A 119 20.30 11.14 -27.21
C GLY A 119 20.78 11.61 -25.83
N LYS A 120 20.07 11.20 -24.76
CA LYS A 120 20.48 11.46 -23.37
C LYS A 120 21.13 10.23 -22.78
N ALA A 121 22.31 10.43 -22.18
CA ALA A 121 22.95 9.40 -21.36
C ALA A 121 22.25 9.35 -20.00
N LEU A 122 21.67 8.22 -19.65
CA LEU A 122 20.89 7.99 -18.44
C LEU A 122 21.39 6.74 -17.72
N ILE A 123 21.14 6.68 -16.42
CA ILE A 123 21.46 5.53 -15.56
C ILE A 123 20.16 4.80 -15.22
N ARG A 124 20.15 3.50 -15.43
CA ARG A 124 19.01 2.62 -15.09
C ARG A 124 18.95 2.38 -13.59
N GLU A 125 17.72 2.32 -13.05
CA GLU A 125 17.48 1.83 -11.70
C GLU A 125 17.92 0.37 -11.58
N THR A 126 18.63 0.04 -10.52
CA THR A 126 19.19 -1.29 -10.26
C THR A 126 18.46 -2.08 -9.20
N ASP A 127 17.55 -1.44 -8.48
CA ASP A 127 16.65 -2.10 -7.56
C ASP A 127 15.55 -2.83 -8.34
N THR A 128 15.00 -3.87 -7.75
CA THR A 128 13.82 -4.56 -8.27
C THR A 128 12.63 -4.30 -7.37
N PHE A 129 11.43 -4.49 -7.89
CA PHE A 129 10.23 -4.39 -7.07
C PHE A 129 10.19 -5.48 -5.99
N ASP A 130 9.53 -5.16 -4.88
CA ASP A 130 9.14 -6.14 -3.88
C ASP A 130 8.32 -7.27 -4.51
N THR A 131 8.49 -8.50 -4.03
CA THR A 131 7.73 -9.66 -4.55
C THR A 131 6.22 -9.52 -4.43
N PHE A 132 5.74 -8.79 -3.42
CA PHE A 132 4.31 -8.52 -3.28
C PHE A 132 3.76 -7.58 -4.36
N PHE A 133 4.61 -6.83 -5.04
CA PHE A 133 4.21 -6.03 -6.19
C PHE A 133 3.71 -6.94 -7.33
N GLU A 134 4.48 -7.95 -7.69
CA GLU A 134 4.11 -8.92 -8.72
C GLU A 134 2.88 -9.74 -8.33
N SER A 135 2.83 -10.24 -7.09
CA SER A 135 1.71 -11.04 -6.61
C SER A 135 0.45 -10.22 -6.29
N SER A 136 0.51 -8.90 -6.35
CA SER A 136 -0.60 -8.02 -5.99
C SER A 136 -1.82 -8.16 -6.88
N TRP A 137 -1.66 -8.59 -8.12
CA TRP A 137 -2.71 -8.65 -9.13
C TRP A 137 -2.86 -10.02 -9.80
N TYR A 138 -2.21 -11.06 -9.28
CA TYR A 138 -2.21 -12.40 -9.88
C TYR A 138 -3.62 -12.96 -10.08
N TYR A 139 -4.54 -12.72 -9.16
CA TYR A 139 -5.94 -13.17 -9.23
C TYR A 139 -6.68 -12.59 -10.45
N ALA A 140 -6.40 -11.33 -10.82
CA ALA A 140 -6.95 -10.72 -12.02
C ALA A 140 -6.30 -11.32 -13.29
N ARG A 141 -4.98 -11.54 -13.26
CA ARG A 141 -4.25 -12.16 -14.36
C ARG A 141 -4.71 -13.59 -14.65
N PHE A 142 -5.10 -14.36 -13.63
CA PHE A 142 -5.65 -15.70 -13.81
C PHE A 142 -6.89 -15.71 -14.70
N ALA A 143 -7.75 -14.71 -14.62
CA ALA A 143 -8.92 -14.58 -15.47
C ALA A 143 -8.56 -14.34 -16.95
N SER A 144 -7.36 -13.83 -17.23
CA SER A 144 -6.86 -13.48 -18.55
C SER A 144 -5.52 -14.16 -18.88
N PHE A 145 -5.29 -15.38 -18.36
CA PHE A 145 -3.97 -16.05 -18.34
C PHE A 145 -3.36 -16.26 -19.72
N ASP A 146 -4.18 -16.47 -20.75
CA ASP A 146 -3.80 -16.71 -22.13
C ASP A 146 -3.80 -15.46 -23.02
N ASN A 147 -4.04 -14.29 -22.44
CA ASN A 147 -3.93 -13.03 -23.16
C ASN A 147 -2.46 -12.61 -23.23
N HIS A 148 -1.92 -12.51 -24.45
CA HIS A 148 -0.53 -12.12 -24.69
C HIS A 148 -0.37 -10.67 -25.17
N ASP A 149 -1.49 -9.99 -25.47
CA ASP A 149 -1.49 -8.65 -26.06
C ASP A 149 -1.68 -7.56 -25.01
N SER A 150 -2.31 -7.89 -23.88
CA SER A 150 -2.58 -6.95 -22.79
C SER A 150 -2.46 -7.60 -21.41
N MET A 151 -2.36 -6.76 -20.39
CA MET A 151 -2.29 -7.18 -19.00
C MET A 151 -3.54 -7.93 -18.56
N LEU A 152 -4.72 -7.42 -18.92
CA LEU A 152 -6.04 -7.97 -18.62
C LEU A 152 -6.96 -7.80 -19.84
N ASP A 153 -8.06 -8.54 -19.86
CA ASP A 153 -9.19 -8.36 -20.78
C ASP A 153 -10.52 -8.40 -20.04
N ASP A 154 -11.64 -8.32 -20.76
CA ASP A 154 -13.00 -8.22 -20.21
C ASP A 154 -13.36 -9.37 -19.26
N ARG A 155 -12.68 -10.51 -19.35
CA ARG A 155 -12.87 -11.63 -18.43
C ARG A 155 -12.49 -11.28 -17.00
N ALA A 156 -11.48 -10.39 -16.82
CA ALA A 156 -11.13 -9.92 -15.48
C ALA A 156 -12.31 -9.22 -14.82
N ASN A 157 -13.00 -8.32 -15.52
CA ASN A 157 -14.17 -7.61 -14.98
C ASN A 157 -15.36 -8.53 -14.74
N TYR A 158 -15.51 -9.61 -15.53
CA TYR A 158 -16.56 -10.59 -15.29
C TYR A 158 -16.34 -11.42 -14.00
N TRP A 159 -15.08 -11.75 -13.68
CA TRP A 159 -14.74 -12.58 -12.51
C TRP A 159 -14.39 -11.79 -11.24
N LEU A 160 -14.17 -10.50 -11.34
CA LEU A 160 -13.85 -9.64 -10.20
C LEU A 160 -15.10 -8.87 -9.73
N PRO A 161 -15.17 -8.53 -8.43
CA PRO A 161 -14.25 -8.92 -7.36
C PRO A 161 -14.30 -10.42 -7.02
N VAL A 162 -13.21 -10.96 -6.48
CA VAL A 162 -13.16 -12.35 -6.01
C VAL A 162 -14.16 -12.55 -4.86
N ASP A 163 -15.07 -13.55 -4.98
CA ASP A 163 -16.15 -13.78 -4.01
C ASP A 163 -15.64 -14.12 -2.63
N GLN A 164 -14.65 -15.01 -2.55
CA GLN A 164 -14.07 -15.46 -1.28
C GLN A 164 -12.55 -15.58 -1.39
N TYR A 165 -11.84 -14.79 -0.60
CA TYR A 165 -10.38 -14.81 -0.53
C TYR A 165 -9.91 -15.31 0.83
N VAL A 166 -9.07 -16.35 0.84
CA VAL A 166 -8.65 -17.05 2.05
C VAL A 166 -7.14 -16.98 2.18
N GLY A 167 -6.63 -16.60 3.35
CA GLY A 167 -5.20 -16.54 3.61
C GLY A 167 -4.86 -16.36 5.08
N GLY A 168 -3.56 -16.26 5.38
CA GLY A 168 -3.08 -16.01 6.72
C GLY A 168 -3.23 -14.54 7.14
N ILE A 169 -3.44 -14.32 8.43
CA ILE A 169 -3.56 -12.95 8.99
C ILE A 169 -2.32 -12.10 8.79
N GLU A 170 -1.14 -12.71 8.65
CA GLU A 170 0.13 -12.03 8.39
C GLU A 170 0.14 -11.24 7.07
N HIS A 171 -0.71 -11.61 6.13
CA HIS A 171 -0.82 -10.92 4.85
C HIS A 171 -1.60 -9.60 4.91
N ALA A 172 -2.21 -9.26 6.03
CA ALA A 172 -2.99 -8.02 6.19
C ALA A 172 -2.17 -6.76 5.88
N VAL A 173 -0.90 -6.74 6.29
CA VAL A 173 0.04 -5.61 6.06
C VAL A 173 1.08 -5.91 4.96
N LEU A 174 0.95 -7.02 4.26
CA LEU A 174 1.82 -7.45 3.17
C LEU A 174 1.00 -7.57 1.88
N HIS A 175 0.73 -8.78 1.43
CA HIS A 175 0.02 -9.07 0.18
C HIS A 175 -1.33 -8.35 0.05
N LEU A 176 -2.15 -8.33 1.10
CA LEU A 176 -3.48 -7.69 1.02
C LEU A 176 -3.39 -6.17 0.87
N LEU A 177 -2.41 -5.53 1.51
CA LEU A 177 -2.17 -4.10 1.33
C LEU A 177 -1.80 -3.79 -0.12
N TYR A 178 -0.84 -4.53 -0.69
CA TYR A 178 -0.43 -4.37 -2.09
C TYR A 178 -1.58 -4.67 -3.05
N SER A 179 -2.34 -5.74 -2.84
CA SER A 179 -3.46 -6.13 -3.71
C SER A 179 -4.54 -5.06 -3.77
N ARG A 180 -4.91 -4.47 -2.64
CA ARG A 180 -5.90 -3.40 -2.58
C ARG A 180 -5.40 -2.11 -3.21
N PHE A 181 -4.15 -1.75 -2.95
CA PHE A 181 -3.52 -0.58 -3.56
C PHE A 181 -3.42 -0.74 -5.08
N PHE A 182 -2.89 -1.87 -5.54
CA PHE A 182 -2.69 -2.14 -6.96
C PHE A 182 -4.02 -2.24 -7.72
N PHE A 183 -5.04 -2.83 -7.11
CA PHE A 183 -6.39 -2.89 -7.68
C PHE A 183 -6.95 -1.50 -7.95
N ARG A 184 -6.79 -0.58 -7.01
CA ARG A 184 -7.24 0.82 -7.19
C ARG A 184 -6.44 1.54 -8.27
N CYS A 185 -5.13 1.29 -8.38
CA CYS A 185 -4.34 1.80 -9.50
C CYS A 185 -4.85 1.27 -10.84
N MET A 186 -5.13 -0.04 -10.94
CA MET A 186 -5.72 -0.64 -12.14
C MET A 186 -7.09 -0.08 -12.48
N ARG A 187 -7.95 0.17 -11.48
CA ARG A 187 -9.23 0.85 -11.66
C ARG A 187 -9.06 2.25 -12.21
N ASP A 188 -8.17 3.04 -11.65
CA ASP A 188 -7.91 4.42 -12.08
C ASP A 188 -7.34 4.48 -13.51
N MET A 189 -6.69 3.40 -13.94
CA MET A 189 -6.23 3.19 -15.32
C MET A 189 -7.31 2.61 -16.26
N GLY A 190 -8.50 2.29 -15.75
CA GLY A 190 -9.60 1.69 -16.51
C GLY A 190 -9.44 0.22 -16.85
N LEU A 191 -8.56 -0.50 -16.16
CA LEU A 191 -8.29 -1.93 -16.40
C LEU A 191 -9.26 -2.85 -15.66
N VAL A 192 -9.79 -2.41 -14.54
CA VAL A 192 -10.78 -3.13 -13.73
C VAL A 192 -11.86 -2.19 -13.22
N GLU A 193 -13.02 -2.75 -12.85
CA GLU A 193 -14.13 -2.02 -12.24
C GLU A 193 -14.21 -2.31 -10.73
N GLY A 194 -14.82 -1.37 -9.96
CA GLY A 194 -15.01 -1.50 -8.51
C GLY A 194 -13.86 -0.95 -7.67
N ASP A 195 -14.06 -0.96 -6.35
CA ASP A 195 -13.16 -0.32 -5.38
C ASP A 195 -12.27 -1.30 -4.60
N GLU A 196 -12.68 -2.56 -4.52
CA GLU A 196 -12.01 -3.60 -3.74
C GLU A 196 -11.89 -4.90 -4.53
N PRO A 197 -10.74 -5.60 -4.43
CA PRO A 197 -10.50 -6.81 -5.21
C PRO A 197 -11.25 -8.04 -4.67
N PHE A 198 -11.67 -8.03 -3.40
CA PHE A 198 -12.26 -9.16 -2.70
C PHE A 198 -13.58 -8.78 -2.04
N THR A 199 -14.63 -9.59 -2.25
CA THR A 199 -15.94 -9.40 -1.60
C THR A 199 -15.89 -9.85 -0.16
N ASN A 200 -15.34 -11.05 0.09
CA ASN A 200 -15.17 -11.60 1.42
C ASN A 200 -13.72 -12.02 1.66
N LEU A 201 -13.22 -11.67 2.82
CA LEU A 201 -11.85 -11.96 3.22
C LEU A 201 -11.87 -12.82 4.49
N LEU A 202 -11.35 -14.04 4.40
CA LEU A 202 -11.18 -14.93 5.54
C LEU A 202 -9.69 -15.01 5.90
N CYS A 203 -9.30 -14.27 6.94
CA CYS A 203 -7.94 -14.30 7.47
C CYS A 203 -7.84 -15.38 8.56
N GLN A 204 -7.12 -16.45 8.23
CA GLN A 204 -6.88 -17.55 9.19
C GLN A 204 -5.80 -17.15 10.20
N GLY A 205 -5.99 -17.59 11.45
CA GLY A 205 -4.96 -17.48 12.48
C GLY A 205 -3.76 -18.39 12.19
N MET A 206 -2.65 -18.16 12.90
CA MET A 206 -1.45 -18.99 12.80
C MET A 206 -1.73 -20.40 13.30
N VAL A 207 -1.30 -21.42 12.53
CA VAL A 207 -1.32 -22.80 13.00
C VAL A 207 -0.19 -22.99 14.02
N LEU A 208 -0.57 -23.46 15.19
CA LEU A 208 0.35 -23.63 16.31
C LEU A 208 0.58 -25.13 16.58
N LYS A 209 1.79 -25.48 16.99
CA LYS A 209 2.12 -26.76 17.60
C LYS A 209 2.64 -26.52 19.01
N ASP A 210 2.06 -27.18 19.99
CA ASP A 210 2.40 -27.02 21.41
C ASP A 210 2.37 -25.54 21.88
N GLY A 211 1.35 -24.79 21.42
CA GLY A 211 1.16 -23.38 21.77
C GLY A 211 2.12 -22.39 21.11
N ALA A 212 3.02 -22.84 20.23
CA ALA A 212 3.99 -22.01 19.55
C ALA A 212 3.85 -22.05 18.02
N LYS A 213 4.17 -20.92 17.35
CA LYS A 213 4.27 -20.88 15.89
C LYS A 213 5.27 -21.92 15.38
N MET A 214 4.83 -22.73 14.40
CA MET A 214 5.68 -23.71 13.75
C MET A 214 6.82 -23.01 12.99
N SER A 215 8.04 -23.56 13.14
CA SER A 215 9.23 -23.05 12.46
C SER A 215 10.23 -24.19 12.24
N LYS A 216 10.81 -24.26 11.04
CA LYS A 216 11.88 -25.22 10.73
C LYS A 216 13.09 -25.05 11.66
N SER A 217 13.43 -23.84 12.02
CA SER A 217 14.55 -23.55 12.94
C SER A 217 14.31 -24.01 14.37
N LYS A 218 13.04 -24.18 14.78
CA LYS A 218 12.63 -24.71 16.10
C LYS A 218 12.38 -26.21 16.09
N GLY A 219 12.35 -26.84 14.92
CA GLY A 219 12.06 -28.26 14.78
C GLY A 219 10.65 -28.68 15.19
N ASN A 220 9.72 -27.72 15.33
CA ASN A 220 8.34 -27.98 15.76
C ASN A 220 7.34 -27.97 14.59
N THR A 221 7.78 -28.38 13.42
CA THR A 221 6.90 -28.55 12.25
C THR A 221 6.16 -29.89 12.30
N VAL A 222 4.98 -29.92 11.70
CA VAL A 222 4.23 -31.14 11.39
C VAL A 222 4.31 -31.34 9.89
N ASP A 223 4.69 -32.54 9.46
CA ASP A 223 4.67 -32.90 8.05
C ASP A 223 3.23 -33.20 7.65
N PRO A 224 2.68 -32.52 6.63
CA PRO A 224 1.38 -32.89 6.09
C PRO A 224 1.55 -34.17 5.25
N GLU A 225 1.08 -35.29 5.75
CA GLU A 225 0.93 -36.54 4.99
C GLU A 225 -0.34 -36.51 4.13
#